data_4debd6b1cbb4618429d7d8d8fc4294a3
#
_entry.id   4debd6b1cbb4618429d7d8d8fc4294a3
#
_cell.length_a   1.000
_cell.length_b   1.000
_cell.length_c   1.000
_cell.angle_alpha   90.00
_cell.angle_beta   90.00
_cell.angle_gamma   90.00
#
_symmetry.space_group_name_H-M   'P 1'
#
loop_
_entity.id
_entity.type
_entity.pdbx_description
1 polymer ?
#
loop_
_entity_poly.entity_id
_entity_poly.type
_entity_poly.pdbx_seq_one_letter_code
_entity_poly.pdbx_strand_id
1 'polypeptide(L)'
;MSTPGLPLRRGDLGPAVRDLHRRLAVSGVGDIGDPGVYDDATEAAVHEFQRRRQLVVDGICGPQTWAALVEADYRLGDRMIYLRSPMTRGDDVTELQRRLGSLGFDAGWVDGIFGPDTESAVRDFQQNQGLATDGVVGRETVDALLRVSGRVNDDRTVAAVKEVEGLRGAPGVEGRRLVIGESGGVPTVVDNLARRLRLDGAVVLSLHHPD
;
A
#
# COMPACT_ATOMS: atom_id res chain seq x y z
N MET A 1 5.00 19.28 -13.46
CA MET A 1 6.37 18.92 -13.01
C MET A 1 7.16 18.53 -14.25
N SER A 2 8.22 19.27 -14.57
CA SER A 2 9.07 18.96 -15.72
C SER A 2 9.88 17.70 -15.44
N THR A 3 9.78 16.73 -16.34
CA THR A 3 10.65 15.54 -16.30
C THR A 3 12.08 16.02 -16.54
N PRO A 4 13.05 15.69 -15.67
CA PRO A 4 14.45 16.01 -15.92
C PRO A 4 14.93 15.33 -17.20
N GLY A 5 16.00 15.81 -17.81
CA GLY A 5 16.62 15.14 -18.95
C GLY A 5 17.11 13.74 -18.53
N LEU A 6 16.28 12.74 -18.77
CA LEU A 6 16.57 11.33 -18.49
C LEU A 6 17.24 10.66 -19.70
N PRO A 7 18.06 9.61 -19.51
CA PRO A 7 18.43 9.01 -18.23
C PRO A 7 19.52 9.77 -17.48
N LEU A 8 19.52 9.68 -16.13
CA LEU A 8 20.62 10.12 -15.27
C LEU A 8 21.52 8.92 -14.93
N ARG A 9 22.83 9.14 -14.97
CA ARG A 9 23.84 8.10 -14.77
C ARG A 9 25.10 8.67 -14.16
N ARG A 10 26.00 7.81 -13.76
CA ARG A 10 27.31 8.19 -13.20
C ARG A 10 28.04 9.22 -14.08
N GLY A 11 28.54 10.25 -13.42
CA GLY A 11 29.19 11.41 -14.04
C GLY A 11 28.26 12.57 -14.34
N ASP A 12 26.94 12.41 -14.25
CA ASP A 12 25.99 13.52 -14.45
C ASP A 12 26.02 14.45 -13.24
N LEU A 13 25.77 15.73 -13.51
CA LEU A 13 25.83 16.80 -12.52
C LEU A 13 24.60 17.71 -12.61
N GLY A 14 24.25 18.33 -11.51
CA GLY A 14 23.35 19.48 -11.51
C GLY A 14 21.97 19.25 -10.86
N PRO A 15 20.99 20.10 -11.21
CA PRO A 15 19.68 20.12 -10.51
C PRO A 15 18.90 18.82 -10.60
N ALA A 16 18.98 18.11 -11.72
CA ALA A 16 18.28 16.84 -11.92
C ALA A 16 18.83 15.75 -10.98
N VAL A 17 20.16 15.74 -10.76
CA VAL A 17 20.80 14.81 -9.80
C VAL A 17 20.42 15.19 -8.37
N ARG A 18 20.32 16.47 -8.03
CA ARG A 18 19.83 16.91 -6.71
C ARG A 18 18.38 16.49 -6.45
N ASP A 19 17.50 16.55 -7.45
CA ASP A 19 16.12 16.05 -7.31
C ASP A 19 16.10 14.53 -7.15
N LEU A 20 16.94 13.80 -7.88
CA LEU A 20 17.15 12.37 -7.70
C LEU A 20 17.55 12.04 -6.25
N HIS A 21 18.55 12.74 -5.72
CA HIS A 21 19.03 12.55 -4.34
C HIS A 21 17.91 12.77 -3.31
N ARG A 22 17.14 13.86 -3.46
CA ARG A 22 16.00 14.13 -2.57
C ARG A 22 15.02 12.98 -2.57
N ARG A 23 14.67 12.43 -3.73
CA ARG A 23 13.71 11.30 -3.86
C ARG A 23 14.27 10.00 -3.31
N LEU A 24 15.55 9.71 -3.55
CA LEU A 24 16.23 8.56 -2.95
C LEU A 24 16.23 8.65 -1.43
N ALA A 25 16.49 9.82 -0.85
CA ALA A 25 16.44 10.05 0.59
C ALA A 25 15.02 9.79 1.16
N VAL A 26 13.96 10.27 0.48
CA VAL A 26 12.57 10.01 0.87
C VAL A 26 12.24 8.51 0.83
N SER A 27 12.78 7.78 -0.15
CA SER A 27 12.57 6.33 -0.29
C SER A 27 13.35 5.48 0.74
N GLY A 28 14.17 6.12 1.59
CA GLY A 28 14.91 5.45 2.66
C GLY A 28 16.03 4.53 2.17
N VAL A 29 16.56 4.77 0.97
CA VAL A 29 17.84 4.16 0.58
C VAL A 29 19.01 4.89 1.26
N GLY A 30 20.12 4.19 1.51
CA GLY A 30 21.22 4.65 2.35
C GLY A 30 21.92 5.92 1.89
N ASP A 31 23.24 5.92 1.98
CA ASP A 31 24.08 7.06 1.56
C ASP A 31 23.86 7.35 0.06
N ILE A 32 23.61 8.62 -0.26
CA ILE A 32 23.33 9.08 -1.62
C ILE A 32 24.46 9.93 -2.22
N GLY A 33 25.58 10.05 -1.50
CA GLY A 33 26.78 10.77 -1.96
C GLY A 33 26.67 12.30 -1.94
N ASP A 34 27.49 12.96 -2.73
CA ASP A 34 27.55 14.42 -2.82
C ASP A 34 26.32 15.03 -3.50
N PRO A 35 25.62 15.99 -2.88
CA PRO A 35 24.41 16.58 -3.45
C PRO A 35 24.65 17.21 -4.84
N GLY A 36 24.02 16.61 -5.85
CA GLY A 36 24.07 17.08 -7.22
C GLY A 36 25.19 16.49 -8.07
N VAL A 37 25.89 15.48 -7.56
CA VAL A 37 26.88 14.68 -8.31
C VAL A 37 26.39 13.25 -8.37
N TYR A 38 26.26 12.67 -9.55
CA TYR A 38 25.98 11.25 -9.70
C TYR A 38 27.28 10.46 -9.58
N ASP A 39 27.68 10.17 -8.37
CA ASP A 39 28.87 9.43 -7.99
C ASP A 39 28.59 7.93 -7.73
N ASP A 40 29.59 7.20 -7.23
CA ASP A 40 29.48 5.78 -6.91
C ASP A 40 28.44 5.51 -5.81
N ALA A 41 28.31 6.41 -4.84
CA ALA A 41 27.32 6.29 -3.78
C ALA A 41 25.90 6.47 -4.33
N THR A 42 25.70 7.44 -5.23
CA THR A 42 24.42 7.63 -5.94
C THR A 42 24.05 6.41 -6.78
N GLU A 43 25.01 5.84 -7.52
CA GLU A 43 24.80 4.63 -8.32
C GLU A 43 24.39 3.44 -7.44
N ALA A 44 25.08 3.24 -6.33
CA ALA A 44 24.74 2.21 -5.35
C ALA A 44 23.33 2.40 -4.75
N ALA A 45 22.96 3.65 -4.44
CA ALA A 45 21.60 3.98 -3.95
C ALA A 45 20.52 3.70 -5.01
N VAL A 46 20.80 4.02 -6.28
CA VAL A 46 19.87 3.69 -7.40
C VAL A 46 19.76 2.19 -7.58
N HIS A 47 20.85 1.42 -7.53
CA HIS A 47 20.81 -0.05 -7.55
C HIS A 47 19.95 -0.61 -6.43
N GLU A 48 20.12 -0.10 -5.19
CA GLU A 48 19.33 -0.55 -4.04
C GLU A 48 17.85 -0.23 -4.21
N PHE A 49 17.52 0.98 -4.67
CA PHE A 49 16.15 1.38 -4.97
C PHE A 49 15.52 0.48 -6.03
N GLN A 50 16.22 0.26 -7.15
CA GLN A 50 15.76 -0.60 -8.24
C GLN A 50 15.49 -2.03 -7.75
N ARG A 51 16.38 -2.57 -6.90
CA ARG A 51 16.22 -3.91 -6.31
C ARG A 51 14.97 -4.00 -5.43
N ARG A 52 14.77 -3.01 -4.54
CA ARG A 52 13.57 -2.95 -3.69
C ARG A 52 12.27 -2.84 -4.48
N ARG A 53 12.32 -2.16 -5.63
CA ARG A 53 11.17 -1.95 -6.52
C ARG A 53 11.03 -3.01 -7.62
N GLN A 54 11.89 -4.02 -7.64
CA GLN A 54 11.89 -5.09 -8.64
C GLN A 54 12.01 -4.55 -10.08
N LEU A 55 12.77 -3.47 -10.25
CA LEU A 55 13.13 -2.89 -11.53
C LEU A 55 14.40 -3.55 -12.09
N VAL A 56 14.74 -3.24 -13.34
CA VAL A 56 16.06 -3.59 -13.88
C VAL A 56 17.13 -2.90 -13.06
N VAL A 57 18.06 -3.68 -12.49
CA VAL A 57 19.12 -3.20 -11.60
C VAL A 57 20.36 -2.88 -12.45
N ASP A 58 20.36 -1.69 -13.05
CA ASP A 58 21.42 -1.21 -13.94
C ASP A 58 22.17 0.04 -13.43
N GLY A 59 21.73 0.59 -12.30
CA GLY A 59 22.28 1.80 -11.70
C GLY A 59 22.00 3.06 -12.51
N ILE A 60 21.09 3.01 -13.48
CA ILE A 60 20.71 4.15 -14.31
C ILE A 60 19.32 4.64 -13.91
N CYS A 61 19.18 5.91 -13.58
CA CYS A 61 17.88 6.49 -13.33
C CYS A 61 17.19 6.83 -14.66
N GLY A 62 16.67 5.82 -15.34
CA GLY A 62 15.83 5.94 -16.52
C GLY A 62 14.39 6.31 -16.20
N PRO A 63 13.51 6.43 -17.24
CA PRO A 63 12.10 6.83 -17.06
C PRO A 63 11.34 5.94 -16.08
N GLN A 64 11.57 4.63 -16.06
CA GLN A 64 10.91 3.69 -15.16
C GLN A 64 11.35 3.90 -13.70
N THR A 65 12.67 4.01 -13.48
CA THR A 65 13.23 4.30 -12.14
C THR A 65 12.74 5.63 -11.62
N TRP A 66 12.71 6.65 -12.49
CA TRP A 66 12.21 7.97 -12.12
C TRP A 66 10.72 7.94 -11.75
N ALA A 67 9.89 7.26 -12.55
CA ALA A 67 8.47 7.10 -12.24
C ALA A 67 8.24 6.42 -10.89
N ALA A 68 8.97 5.35 -10.60
CA ALA A 68 8.90 4.66 -9.31
C ALA A 68 9.37 5.56 -8.14
N LEU A 69 10.37 6.41 -8.33
CA LEU A 69 10.79 7.39 -7.34
C LEU A 69 9.71 8.46 -7.09
N VAL A 70 9.02 8.89 -8.15
CA VAL A 70 7.87 9.81 -8.00
C VAL A 70 6.71 9.15 -7.25
N GLU A 71 6.44 7.89 -7.53
CA GLU A 71 5.41 7.11 -6.83
C GLU A 71 5.75 6.94 -5.34
N ALA A 72 7.03 6.81 -5.00
CA ALA A 72 7.52 6.70 -3.63
C ALA A 72 7.47 8.01 -2.82
N ASP A 73 7.34 9.15 -3.47
CA ASP A 73 7.27 10.47 -2.81
C ASP A 73 5.94 10.71 -2.08
N TYR A 74 4.86 10.03 -2.50
CA TYR A 74 3.53 10.29 -1.96
C TYR A 74 3.28 9.49 -0.68
N ARG A 75 2.78 10.18 0.34
CA ARG A 75 2.25 9.58 1.57
C ARG A 75 0.74 9.68 1.59
N LEU A 76 0.11 8.78 2.31
CA LEU A 76 -1.34 8.78 2.47
C LEU A 76 -1.80 10.09 3.12
N GLY A 77 -2.61 10.86 2.39
CA GLY A 77 -3.07 12.21 2.78
C GLY A 77 -2.42 13.36 2.04
N ASP A 78 -1.32 13.15 1.30
CA ASP A 78 -0.66 14.21 0.53
C ASP A 78 -1.50 14.68 -0.67
N ARG A 79 -2.36 13.80 -1.17
CA ARG A 79 -3.24 14.08 -2.31
C ARG A 79 -4.58 13.34 -2.17
N MET A 80 -5.58 13.82 -2.91
CA MET A 80 -6.82 13.04 -3.09
C MET A 80 -6.55 11.86 -4.03
N ILE A 81 -7.06 10.67 -3.64
CA ILE A 81 -6.94 9.44 -4.40
C ILE A 81 -8.35 8.98 -4.79
N TYR A 82 -8.57 8.75 -6.06
CA TYR A 82 -9.85 8.29 -6.62
C TYR A 82 -9.63 7.55 -7.93
N LEU A 83 -10.63 6.80 -8.36
CA LEU A 83 -10.58 6.07 -9.63
C LEU A 83 -10.58 7.03 -10.81
N ARG A 84 -9.55 6.97 -11.64
CA ARG A 84 -9.37 7.79 -12.83
C ARG A 84 -8.59 7.04 -13.92
N SER A 85 -8.53 7.58 -15.11
CA SER A 85 -7.67 7.07 -16.18
C SER A 85 -6.58 8.11 -16.51
N PRO A 86 -5.27 7.75 -16.51
CA PRO A 86 -4.72 6.49 -16.00
C PRO A 86 -4.92 6.37 -14.48
N MET A 87 -4.97 5.12 -13.97
CA MET A 87 -5.17 4.85 -12.55
C MET A 87 -4.09 5.51 -11.68
N THR A 88 -4.49 6.01 -10.51
CA THR A 88 -3.55 6.58 -9.53
C THR A 88 -2.64 5.48 -9.00
N ARG A 89 -1.32 5.77 -8.94
CA ARG A 89 -0.31 4.86 -8.43
C ARG A 89 0.55 5.55 -7.37
N GLY A 90 1.05 4.77 -6.42
CA GLY A 90 2.01 5.28 -5.43
C GLY A 90 2.03 4.48 -4.13
N ASP A 91 3.00 4.82 -3.28
CA ASP A 91 3.13 4.23 -1.95
C ASP A 91 1.96 4.61 -1.03
N ASP A 92 1.36 5.77 -1.26
CA ASP A 92 0.12 6.20 -0.62
C ASP A 92 -1.05 5.24 -0.91
N VAL A 93 -1.15 4.73 -2.14
CA VAL A 93 -2.16 3.72 -2.51
C VAL A 93 -1.83 2.36 -1.88
N THR A 94 -0.54 1.97 -1.87
CA THR A 94 -0.08 0.75 -1.19
C THR A 94 -0.44 0.77 0.29
N GLU A 95 -0.20 1.90 0.95
CA GLU A 95 -0.53 2.09 2.37
C GLU A 95 -2.04 2.05 2.61
N LEU A 96 -2.83 2.70 1.74
CA LEU A 96 -4.29 2.64 1.76
C LEU A 96 -4.79 1.19 1.67
N GLN A 97 -4.33 0.44 0.67
CA GLN A 97 -4.73 -0.96 0.46
C GLN A 97 -4.40 -1.84 1.67
N ARG A 98 -3.20 -1.68 2.26
CA ARG A 98 -2.81 -2.41 3.47
C ARG A 98 -3.72 -2.10 4.65
N ARG A 99 -4.02 -0.82 4.88
CA ARG A 99 -4.88 -0.40 5.99
C ARG A 99 -6.32 -0.89 5.82
N LEU A 100 -6.88 -0.76 4.61
CA LEU A 100 -8.20 -1.30 4.31
C LEU A 100 -8.24 -2.81 4.53
N GLY A 101 -7.24 -3.54 4.01
CA GLY A 101 -7.12 -4.98 4.21
C GLY A 101 -6.97 -5.38 5.68
N SER A 102 -6.19 -4.62 6.49
CA SER A 102 -6.06 -4.86 7.94
C SER A 102 -7.36 -4.64 8.71
N LEU A 103 -8.25 -3.80 8.20
CA LEU A 103 -9.58 -3.55 8.75
C LEU A 103 -10.66 -4.48 8.16
N GLY A 104 -10.27 -5.44 7.32
CA GLY A 104 -11.17 -6.43 6.72
C GLY A 104 -11.91 -5.96 5.45
N PHE A 105 -11.56 -4.80 4.90
CA PHE A 105 -12.10 -4.34 3.62
C PHE A 105 -11.28 -4.88 2.47
N ASP A 106 -11.94 -5.51 1.48
CA ASP A 106 -11.26 -6.13 0.35
C ASP A 106 -10.84 -5.11 -0.70
N ALA A 107 -9.62 -4.63 -0.60
CA ALA A 107 -9.03 -3.68 -1.54
C ALA A 107 -8.36 -4.34 -2.76
N GLY A 108 -8.52 -5.64 -2.95
CA GLY A 108 -7.80 -6.41 -3.96
C GLY A 108 -6.34 -6.64 -3.60
N TRP A 109 -5.47 -6.70 -4.61
CA TRP A 109 -4.03 -6.85 -4.40
C TRP A 109 -3.40 -5.56 -3.84
N VAL A 110 -2.42 -5.72 -2.97
CA VAL A 110 -1.61 -4.60 -2.48
C VAL A 110 -0.50 -4.32 -3.51
N ASP A 111 -0.89 -3.67 -4.60
CA ASP A 111 -0.05 -3.41 -5.77
C ASP A 111 0.27 -1.92 -5.99
N GLY A 112 -0.28 -1.06 -5.13
CA GLY A 112 -0.10 0.39 -5.23
C GLY A 112 -0.87 1.02 -6.38
N ILE A 113 -1.86 0.34 -6.96
CA ILE A 113 -2.71 0.85 -8.04
C ILE A 113 -4.14 1.02 -7.51
N PHE A 114 -4.67 2.25 -7.59
CA PHE A 114 -6.06 2.51 -7.21
C PHE A 114 -7.00 2.04 -8.33
N GLY A 115 -7.39 0.78 -8.24
CA GLY A 115 -8.31 0.12 -9.16
C GLY A 115 -9.74 0.07 -8.64
N PRO A 116 -10.65 -0.59 -9.39
CA PRO A 116 -12.07 -0.73 -9.00
C PRO A 116 -12.26 -1.45 -7.66
N ASP A 117 -11.45 -2.48 -7.36
CA ASP A 117 -11.54 -3.21 -6.08
C ASP A 117 -11.16 -2.30 -4.91
N THR A 118 -10.11 -1.49 -5.09
CA THR A 118 -9.69 -0.51 -4.08
C THR A 118 -10.77 0.57 -3.89
N GLU A 119 -11.40 1.05 -4.97
CA GLU A 119 -12.52 2.01 -4.87
C GLU A 119 -13.70 1.41 -4.11
N SER A 120 -14.06 0.15 -4.41
CA SER A 120 -15.14 -0.54 -3.70
C SER A 120 -14.86 -0.65 -2.21
N ALA A 121 -13.64 -1.06 -1.83
CA ALA A 121 -13.22 -1.14 -0.44
C ALA A 121 -13.26 0.23 0.27
N VAL A 122 -12.91 1.30 -0.44
CA VAL A 122 -13.02 2.67 0.10
C VAL A 122 -14.49 3.03 0.36
N ARG A 123 -15.40 2.73 -0.57
CA ARG A 123 -16.83 2.97 -0.38
C ARG A 123 -17.40 2.18 0.80
N ASP A 124 -17.03 0.90 0.92
CA ASP A 124 -17.45 0.05 2.04
C ASP A 124 -16.92 0.61 3.38
N PHE A 125 -15.67 1.05 3.42
CA PHE A 125 -15.09 1.71 4.58
C PHE A 125 -15.81 3.01 4.92
N GLN A 126 -16.06 3.87 3.93
CA GLN A 126 -16.78 5.15 4.11
C GLN A 126 -18.18 4.91 4.67
N GLN A 127 -18.91 3.96 4.11
CA GLN A 127 -20.24 3.57 4.59
C GLN A 127 -20.19 3.09 6.04
N ASN A 128 -19.21 2.24 6.38
CA ASN A 128 -19.02 1.72 7.74
C ASN A 128 -18.70 2.84 8.75
N GLN A 129 -17.98 3.87 8.31
CA GLN A 129 -17.62 5.02 9.15
C GLN A 129 -18.67 6.15 9.14
N GLY A 130 -19.77 6.01 8.40
CA GLY A 130 -20.78 7.06 8.27
C GLY A 130 -20.30 8.30 7.50
N LEU A 131 -19.32 8.14 6.62
CA LEU A 131 -18.81 9.18 5.73
C LEU A 131 -19.60 9.21 4.41
N ALA A 132 -19.38 10.27 3.61
CA ALA A 132 -19.87 10.30 2.23
C ALA A 132 -19.28 9.13 1.45
N THR A 133 -20.14 8.27 0.85
CA THR A 133 -19.75 7.04 0.15
C THR A 133 -19.47 7.37 -1.33
N ASP A 134 -18.47 8.21 -1.58
CA ASP A 134 -18.11 8.69 -2.90
C ASP A 134 -16.94 7.92 -3.56
N GLY A 135 -16.24 7.08 -2.79
CA GLY A 135 -15.05 6.36 -3.26
C GLY A 135 -13.80 7.23 -3.39
N VAL A 136 -13.85 8.48 -2.90
CA VAL A 136 -12.72 9.40 -2.93
C VAL A 136 -12.00 9.37 -1.58
N VAL A 137 -10.70 9.10 -1.61
CA VAL A 137 -9.85 9.17 -0.42
C VAL A 137 -9.39 10.61 -0.23
N GLY A 138 -10.27 11.42 0.35
CA GLY A 138 -9.99 12.78 0.79
C GLY A 138 -9.56 12.82 2.26
N ARG A 139 -9.38 14.01 2.79
CA ARG A 139 -8.91 14.24 4.16
C ARG A 139 -9.75 13.51 5.20
N GLU A 140 -11.07 13.58 5.11
CA GLU A 140 -11.97 12.95 6.08
C GLU A 140 -11.82 11.42 6.08
N THR A 141 -11.70 10.82 4.90
CA THR A 141 -11.48 9.37 4.74
C THR A 141 -10.13 8.97 5.31
N VAL A 142 -9.06 9.76 5.07
CA VAL A 142 -7.72 9.51 5.62
C VAL A 142 -7.73 9.61 7.13
N ASP A 143 -8.31 10.68 7.69
CA ASP A 143 -8.36 10.91 9.14
C ASP A 143 -9.14 9.77 9.85
N ALA A 144 -10.25 9.31 9.26
CA ALA A 144 -11.00 8.17 9.77
C ALA A 144 -10.18 6.88 9.70
N LEU A 145 -9.52 6.62 8.58
CA LEU A 145 -8.71 5.42 8.37
C LEU A 145 -7.53 5.36 9.36
N LEU A 146 -6.83 6.46 9.55
CA LEU A 146 -5.71 6.54 10.51
C LEU A 146 -6.19 6.34 11.95
N ARG A 147 -7.32 6.92 12.31
CA ARG A 147 -7.91 6.78 13.65
C ARG A 147 -8.30 5.33 13.96
N VAL A 148 -8.94 4.64 13.01
CA VAL A 148 -9.40 3.26 13.22
C VAL A 148 -8.23 2.28 13.16
N SER A 149 -7.32 2.43 12.20
CA SER A 149 -6.16 1.55 12.07
C SER A 149 -5.15 1.73 13.22
N GLY A 150 -5.06 2.93 13.82
CA GLY A 150 -4.25 3.18 15.01
C GLY A 150 -4.76 2.42 16.24
N ARG A 151 -6.07 2.29 16.40
CA ARG A 151 -6.68 1.52 17.51
C ARG A 151 -6.46 0.02 17.38
N VAL A 152 -6.49 -0.51 16.15
CA VAL A 152 -6.24 -1.93 15.87
C VAL A 152 -4.78 -2.32 16.16
N ASN A 153 -3.83 -1.41 15.99
CA ASN A 153 -2.42 -1.66 16.32
C ASN A 153 -2.13 -1.65 17.83
N ASP A 154 -2.94 -0.96 18.62
CA ASP A 154 -2.79 -0.87 20.09
C ASP A 154 -3.42 -2.07 20.80
N ASP A 155 -4.40 -2.71 20.17
CA ASP A 155 -5.06 -3.90 20.68
C ASP A 155 -4.44 -5.16 20.00
N ARG A 156 -3.94 -6.11 20.79
CA ARG A 156 -3.19 -7.32 20.41
C ARG A 156 -3.85 -8.27 19.38
N THR A 157 -4.78 -7.80 18.58
CA THR A 157 -5.48 -8.53 17.50
C THR A 157 -4.65 -8.69 16.21
N VAL A 158 -3.40 -8.21 16.19
CA VAL A 158 -2.46 -8.30 15.04
C VAL A 158 -2.10 -9.74 14.65
N ALA A 159 -2.28 -10.72 15.54
CA ALA A 159 -1.97 -12.13 15.23
C ALA A 159 -2.90 -12.72 14.17
N ALA A 160 -4.19 -12.37 14.18
CA ALA A 160 -5.17 -12.92 13.25
C ALA A 160 -5.01 -12.38 11.81
N VAL A 161 -4.58 -11.12 11.67
CA VAL A 161 -4.38 -10.50 10.34
C VAL A 161 -3.12 -11.02 9.65
N LYS A 162 -2.05 -11.33 10.40
CA LYS A 162 -0.84 -11.96 9.83
C LYS A 162 -1.09 -13.39 9.33
N GLU A 163 -1.96 -14.14 9.98
CA GLU A 163 -2.36 -15.47 9.49
C GLU A 163 -3.13 -15.40 8.18
N VAL A 164 -3.94 -14.37 7.96
CA VAL A 164 -4.69 -14.16 6.71
C VAL A 164 -3.77 -13.77 5.55
N GLU A 165 -2.75 -12.94 5.78
CA GLU A 165 -1.73 -12.64 4.75
C GLU A 165 -0.91 -13.91 4.39
N GLY A 166 -0.62 -14.77 5.34
CA GLY A 166 0.03 -16.06 5.10
C GLY A 166 -0.85 -17.04 4.31
N LEU A 167 -2.17 -16.94 4.40
CA LEU A 167 -3.12 -17.78 3.66
C LEU A 167 -3.30 -17.35 2.20
N ARG A 168 -2.98 -16.09 1.85
CA ARG A 168 -3.04 -15.58 0.46
C ARG A 168 -2.07 -16.27 -0.51
N GLY A 169 -1.05 -16.95 -0.02
CA GLY A 169 -0.06 -17.67 -0.82
C GLY A 169 -0.14 -19.20 -0.73
N ALA A 170 -1.05 -19.76 0.06
CA ALA A 170 -1.18 -21.21 0.19
C ALA A 170 -2.22 -21.75 -0.81
N PRO A 171 -1.85 -22.57 -1.79
CA PRO A 171 -2.82 -23.27 -2.59
C PRO A 171 -3.61 -24.20 -1.68
N GLY A 172 -4.96 -24.06 -1.63
CA GLY A 172 -5.81 -25.07 -1.05
C GLY A 172 -6.55 -24.72 0.23
N VAL A 173 -7.23 -23.57 0.27
CA VAL A 173 -8.28 -23.33 1.27
C VAL A 173 -9.61 -24.01 0.87
N GLU A 174 -9.70 -24.47 -0.38
CA GLU A 174 -10.86 -25.21 -0.89
C GLU A 174 -11.14 -26.45 -0.05
N GLY A 175 -12.37 -26.53 0.49
CA GLY A 175 -12.83 -27.66 1.28
C GLY A 175 -12.34 -27.69 2.74
N ARG A 176 -11.56 -26.71 3.22
CA ARG A 176 -11.16 -26.64 4.64
C ARG A 176 -12.26 -26.01 5.48
N ARG A 177 -12.47 -26.56 6.65
CA ARG A 177 -13.33 -25.98 7.69
C ARG A 177 -12.50 -25.00 8.52
N LEU A 178 -12.91 -23.73 8.49
CA LEU A 178 -12.28 -22.65 9.28
C LEU A 178 -13.28 -22.18 10.33
N VAL A 179 -12.83 -22.12 11.58
CA VAL A 179 -13.61 -21.54 12.68
C VAL A 179 -13.04 -20.17 12.98
N ILE A 180 -13.86 -19.14 12.82
CA ILE A 180 -13.49 -17.76 13.14
C ILE A 180 -14.27 -17.39 14.40
N GLY A 181 -13.53 -17.11 15.48
CA GLY A 181 -14.10 -16.65 16.75
C GLY A 181 -13.87 -15.15 16.94
N GLU A 182 -14.85 -14.45 17.50
CA GLU A 182 -14.65 -13.09 17.99
C GLU A 182 -13.95 -13.11 19.34
N SER A 183 -12.84 -12.37 19.44
CA SER A 183 -12.30 -11.96 20.73
C SER A 183 -12.35 -10.42 20.81
N GLY A 184 -13.48 -9.89 21.27
CA GLY A 184 -13.61 -8.48 21.67
C GLY A 184 -13.71 -7.46 20.54
N GLY A 185 -14.88 -7.25 19.98
CA GLY A 185 -15.31 -5.90 19.69
C GLY A 185 -15.27 -5.38 18.25
N VAL A 186 -15.06 -6.17 17.17
CA VAL A 186 -15.28 -5.66 15.81
C VAL A 186 -15.99 -6.69 14.92
N PRO A 187 -17.32 -6.80 15.03
CA PRO A 187 -18.15 -7.75 14.25
C PRO A 187 -17.90 -7.67 12.74
N THR A 188 -17.69 -6.46 12.22
CA THR A 188 -17.54 -6.18 10.79
C THR A 188 -16.29 -6.80 10.17
N VAL A 189 -15.19 -6.92 10.93
CA VAL A 189 -13.94 -7.54 10.46
C VAL A 189 -14.13 -9.04 10.28
N VAL A 190 -14.79 -9.68 11.23
CA VAL A 190 -15.07 -11.12 11.19
C VAL A 190 -16.03 -11.45 10.04
N ASP A 191 -17.06 -10.64 9.80
CA ASP A 191 -18.00 -10.83 8.71
C ASP A 191 -17.37 -10.65 7.32
N ASN A 192 -16.51 -9.65 7.15
CA ASN A 192 -15.79 -9.43 5.90
C ASN A 192 -14.79 -10.56 5.63
N LEU A 193 -14.07 -11.00 6.65
CA LEU A 193 -13.16 -12.14 6.55
C LEU A 193 -13.91 -13.44 6.23
N ALA A 194 -15.03 -13.70 6.89
CA ALA A 194 -15.88 -14.87 6.67
C ALA A 194 -16.44 -14.89 5.24
N ARG A 195 -16.85 -13.73 4.72
CA ARG A 195 -17.34 -13.58 3.35
C ARG A 195 -16.24 -13.92 2.34
N ARG A 196 -15.04 -13.40 2.53
CA ARG A 196 -13.90 -13.65 1.64
C ARG A 196 -13.50 -15.12 1.61
N LEU A 197 -13.35 -15.73 2.78
CA LEU A 197 -13.01 -17.15 2.88
C LEU A 197 -14.06 -18.07 2.23
N ARG A 198 -15.35 -17.67 2.25
CA ARG A 198 -16.40 -18.39 1.53
C ARG A 198 -16.27 -18.24 0.01
N LEU A 199 -15.86 -17.07 -0.48
CA LEU A 199 -15.59 -16.84 -1.91
C LEU A 199 -14.41 -17.69 -2.40
N ASP A 200 -13.43 -17.95 -1.53
CA ASP A 200 -12.27 -18.80 -1.81
C ASP A 200 -12.56 -20.31 -1.58
N GLY A 201 -13.83 -20.70 -1.45
CA GLY A 201 -14.26 -22.09 -1.34
C GLY A 201 -14.12 -22.72 0.05
N ALA A 202 -13.85 -21.94 1.09
CA ALA A 202 -13.79 -22.43 2.46
C ALA A 202 -15.18 -22.51 3.13
N VAL A 203 -15.36 -23.52 3.98
CA VAL A 203 -16.54 -23.61 4.87
C VAL A 203 -16.25 -22.84 6.15
N VAL A 204 -16.87 -21.67 6.31
CA VAL A 204 -16.65 -20.79 7.47
C VAL A 204 -17.78 -20.95 8.47
N LEU A 205 -17.41 -21.32 9.69
CA LEU A 205 -18.30 -21.33 10.86
C LEU A 205 -17.96 -20.12 11.73
N SER A 206 -18.86 -19.16 11.85
CA SER A 206 -18.72 -18.04 12.79
C SER A 206 -19.37 -18.46 14.12
N LEU A 207 -18.60 -18.40 15.21
CA LEU A 207 -19.14 -18.57 16.55
C LEU A 207 -19.53 -17.19 17.08
N HIS A 208 -20.83 -16.90 17.10
CA HIS A 208 -21.39 -15.84 17.92
C HIS A 208 -21.44 -16.35 19.36
N HIS A 209 -20.79 -15.65 20.26
CA HIS A 209 -21.05 -15.82 21.68
C HIS A 209 -22.31 -15.00 22.01
N PRO A 210 -23.40 -15.61 22.41
CA PRO A 210 -24.52 -14.85 22.96
C PRO A 210 -24.08 -14.27 24.32
N ASP A 211 -24.27 -12.95 24.49
CA ASP A 211 -24.20 -12.27 25.78
C ASP A 211 -25.15 -12.89 26.82
#